data_a6b375108e327ade749aa3451c61967c
#
_entry.id   a6b375108e327ade749aa3451c61967c
#
_cell.length_a   1.000
_cell.length_b   1.000
_cell.length_c   1.000
_cell.angle_alpha   90.00
_cell.angle_beta   90.00
_cell.angle_gamma   90.00
#
_symmetry.space_group_name_H-M   'P 1'
#
loop_
_entity.id
_entity.type
_entity.pdbx_description
1 polymer ?
#
loop_
_entity_poly.entity_id
_entity_poly.type
_entity_poly.pdbx_seq_one_letter_code
_entity_poly.pdbx_strand_id
1 'polypeptide(L)'
;MTLLQPNTPWWQSAIVYQIYPWSFQDSNGDGIGDLPGIISRLDYLNGSPDSLGVDAIWLSPIYPSPMHDFGYDVSDYCDIDPRFGTLEDFDRLVSEAHRRGIRVVMDLVLNHTSSQHPWFIESRSSRTSAKRDWYYWADGKSGRRPPNNWAARFGGSAWTH
;
A
#
# COMPACT_ATOMS: atom_id res chain seq x y z
N MET A 1 -30.81 18.98 -1.61
CA MET A 1 -29.74 18.81 -2.61
C MET A 1 -28.85 20.04 -2.49
N THR A 2 -27.73 19.95 -1.80
CA THR A 2 -26.82 21.10 -1.63
C THR A 2 -26.09 21.30 -2.95
N LEU A 3 -26.30 22.44 -3.62
CA LEU A 3 -25.56 22.77 -4.84
C LEU A 3 -24.09 22.93 -4.52
N LEU A 4 -23.24 22.13 -5.16
CA LEU A 4 -21.80 22.26 -5.06
C LEU A 4 -21.38 23.65 -5.55
N GLN A 5 -20.48 24.33 -4.78
CA GLN A 5 -19.97 25.64 -5.19
C GLN A 5 -19.06 25.49 -6.43
N PRO A 6 -18.99 26.50 -7.33
CA PRO A 6 -18.24 26.40 -8.61
C PRO A 6 -16.75 26.01 -8.49
N ASN A 7 -16.16 26.11 -7.29
CA ASN A 7 -14.74 25.79 -7.01
C ASN A 7 -14.59 24.63 -6.02
N THR A 8 -15.59 23.77 -5.87
CA THR A 8 -15.50 22.60 -4.99
C THR A 8 -14.40 21.65 -5.48
N PRO A 9 -13.39 21.33 -4.67
CA PRO A 9 -12.37 20.35 -5.03
C PRO A 9 -13.03 19.00 -5.35
N TRP A 10 -12.54 18.31 -6.39
CA TRP A 10 -13.14 17.08 -6.90
C TRP A 10 -13.35 16.00 -5.82
N TRP A 11 -12.44 15.88 -4.87
CA TRP A 11 -12.51 14.87 -3.79
C TRP A 11 -13.62 15.09 -2.77
N GLN A 12 -14.21 16.29 -2.69
CA GLN A 12 -15.31 16.56 -1.74
C GLN A 12 -16.64 15.90 -2.13
N SER A 13 -16.78 15.54 -3.40
CA SER A 13 -17.99 14.88 -3.91
C SER A 13 -17.70 13.55 -4.58
N ALA A 14 -16.44 13.17 -4.70
CA ALA A 14 -16.02 11.96 -5.39
C ALA A 14 -16.44 10.70 -4.62
N ILE A 15 -16.84 9.69 -5.38
CA ILE A 15 -16.99 8.32 -4.91
C ILE A 15 -15.65 7.62 -5.10
N VAL A 16 -15.02 7.24 -4.00
CA VAL A 16 -13.74 6.53 -4.00
C VAL A 16 -13.98 5.05 -3.68
N TYR A 17 -13.52 4.17 -4.55
CA TYR A 17 -13.62 2.73 -4.36
C TYR A 17 -12.26 2.18 -3.96
N GLN A 18 -12.15 1.62 -2.75
CA GLN A 18 -10.92 0.98 -2.29
C GLN A 18 -10.78 -0.40 -2.92
N ILE A 19 -9.60 -0.70 -3.43
CA ILE A 19 -9.22 -2.01 -3.95
C ILE A 19 -8.07 -2.56 -3.09
N TYR A 20 -8.28 -3.72 -2.48
CA TYR A 20 -7.21 -4.55 -1.97
C TYR A 20 -6.82 -5.53 -3.08
N PRO A 21 -5.67 -5.33 -3.76
CA PRO A 21 -5.31 -6.07 -4.97
C PRO A 21 -5.33 -7.58 -4.76
N TRP A 22 -4.80 -8.05 -3.63
CA TRP A 22 -4.71 -9.48 -3.28
C TRP A 22 -6.01 -10.27 -3.48
N SER A 23 -7.16 -9.66 -3.20
CA SER A 23 -8.45 -10.35 -3.18
C SER A 23 -9.47 -9.84 -4.21
N PHE A 24 -9.11 -8.85 -5.04
CA PHE A 24 -10.08 -8.21 -5.91
C PHE A 24 -10.40 -9.03 -7.17
N GLN A 25 -9.38 -9.36 -7.96
CA GLN A 25 -9.52 -10.15 -9.19
C GLN A 25 -8.19 -10.79 -9.55
N ASP A 26 -8.18 -12.10 -9.60
CA ASP A 26 -7.11 -12.94 -10.10
C ASP A 26 -7.25 -13.09 -11.62
N SER A 27 -6.20 -12.76 -12.38
CA SER A 27 -6.19 -12.85 -13.84
C SER A 27 -5.49 -14.11 -14.37
N ASN A 28 -4.63 -14.74 -13.56
CA ASN A 28 -3.76 -15.83 -13.98
C ASN A 28 -4.11 -17.18 -13.35
N GLY A 29 -5.00 -17.21 -12.34
CA GLY A 29 -5.50 -18.42 -11.69
C GLY A 29 -4.61 -18.93 -10.56
N ASP A 30 -3.73 -18.11 -10.01
CA ASP A 30 -2.83 -18.48 -8.91
C ASP A 30 -3.45 -18.31 -7.51
N GLY A 31 -4.65 -17.76 -7.43
CA GLY A 31 -5.38 -17.51 -6.19
C GLY A 31 -5.09 -16.14 -5.57
N ILE A 32 -4.30 -15.29 -6.23
CA ILE A 32 -3.97 -13.94 -5.81
C ILE A 32 -4.46 -12.95 -6.86
N GLY A 33 -5.17 -11.91 -6.44
CA GLY A 33 -5.57 -10.82 -7.33
C GLY A 33 -4.37 -9.98 -7.77
N ASP A 34 -4.46 -9.39 -8.96
CA ASP A 34 -3.34 -8.70 -9.61
C ASP A 34 -3.79 -7.45 -10.39
N LEU A 35 -2.82 -6.66 -10.87
CA LEU A 35 -3.08 -5.44 -11.64
C LEU A 35 -3.81 -5.73 -12.98
N PRO A 36 -3.44 -6.76 -13.77
CA PRO A 36 -4.21 -7.16 -14.94
C PRO A 36 -5.66 -7.53 -14.60
N GLY A 37 -5.90 -8.18 -13.48
CA GLY A 37 -7.23 -8.47 -12.96
C GLY A 37 -8.02 -7.20 -12.67
N ILE A 38 -7.42 -6.21 -12.00
CA ILE A 38 -8.05 -4.90 -11.76
C ILE A 38 -8.42 -4.24 -13.09
N ILE A 39 -7.50 -4.23 -14.05
CA ILE A 39 -7.74 -3.66 -15.40
C ILE A 39 -8.96 -4.31 -16.04
N SER A 40 -9.11 -5.63 -15.92
CA SER A 40 -10.23 -6.37 -16.50
C SER A 40 -11.60 -6.00 -15.91
N ARG A 41 -11.62 -5.34 -14.75
CA ARG A 41 -12.82 -4.94 -14.01
C ARG A 41 -13.10 -3.43 -14.01
N LEU A 42 -12.32 -2.64 -14.71
CA LEU A 42 -12.51 -1.18 -14.72
C LEU A 42 -13.89 -0.78 -15.28
N ASP A 43 -14.43 -1.51 -16.25
CA ASP A 43 -15.78 -1.23 -16.78
C ASP A 43 -16.91 -1.48 -15.77
N TYR A 44 -16.67 -2.35 -14.76
CA TYR A 44 -17.57 -2.48 -13.62
C TYR A 44 -17.57 -1.23 -12.73
N LEU A 45 -16.41 -0.59 -12.58
CA LEU A 45 -16.23 0.58 -11.72
C LEU A 45 -16.73 1.87 -12.38
N ASN A 46 -16.36 2.11 -13.65
CA ASN A 46 -16.83 3.20 -14.47
C ASN A 46 -16.55 2.93 -15.96
N GLY A 47 -17.30 3.54 -16.87
CA GLY A 47 -17.07 3.44 -18.32
C GLY A 47 -18.26 2.90 -19.11
N SER A 48 -19.33 2.49 -18.43
CA SER A 48 -20.58 2.06 -19.07
C SER A 48 -21.82 2.55 -18.30
N PRO A 49 -23.02 2.54 -18.90
CA PRO A 49 -24.25 2.91 -18.20
C PRO A 49 -24.59 2.04 -16.99
N ASP A 50 -24.07 0.80 -16.96
CA ASP A 50 -24.33 -0.17 -15.90
C ASP A 50 -23.20 -0.21 -14.83
N SER A 51 -22.21 0.67 -14.95
CA SER A 51 -21.10 0.77 -14.00
C SER A 51 -21.56 1.37 -12.67
N LEU A 52 -20.73 1.15 -11.61
CA LEU A 52 -20.94 1.77 -10.29
C LEU A 52 -20.85 3.31 -10.34
N GLY A 53 -20.14 3.88 -11.32
CA GLY A 53 -19.95 5.32 -11.47
C GLY A 53 -19.00 5.92 -10.46
N VAL A 54 -17.88 5.23 -10.14
CA VAL A 54 -16.87 5.73 -9.23
C VAL A 54 -15.95 6.77 -9.89
N ASP A 55 -15.52 7.76 -9.13
CA ASP A 55 -14.64 8.84 -9.62
C ASP A 55 -13.17 8.52 -9.43
N ALA A 56 -12.85 7.66 -8.47
CA ALA A 56 -11.48 7.27 -8.15
C ALA A 56 -11.41 5.85 -7.58
N ILE A 57 -10.31 5.17 -7.83
CA ILE A 57 -9.90 3.97 -7.11
C ILE A 57 -8.77 4.30 -6.16
N TRP A 58 -8.81 3.73 -4.96
CA TRP A 58 -7.70 3.74 -4.00
C TRP A 58 -7.12 2.33 -3.91
N LEU A 59 -5.88 2.17 -4.33
CA LEU A 59 -5.15 0.91 -4.23
C LEU A 59 -4.49 0.81 -2.86
N SER A 60 -4.80 -0.23 -2.09
CA SER A 60 -3.96 -0.66 -0.97
C SER A 60 -2.56 -0.99 -1.48
N PRO A 61 -1.51 -1.02 -0.60
CA PRO A 61 -0.12 -1.12 -1.05
C PRO A 61 0.12 -2.25 -2.05
N ILE A 62 0.82 -1.92 -3.15
CA ILE A 62 1.21 -2.87 -4.22
C ILE A 62 2.72 -3.02 -4.33
N TYR A 63 3.46 -2.43 -3.39
CA TYR A 63 4.93 -2.46 -3.33
C TYR A 63 5.45 -3.81 -2.86
N PRO A 64 6.70 -4.19 -3.19
CA PRO A 64 7.37 -5.35 -2.61
C PRO A 64 7.29 -5.36 -1.08
N SER A 65 6.78 -6.46 -0.54
CA SER A 65 6.54 -6.63 0.89
C SER A 65 6.67 -8.10 1.29
N PRO A 66 7.23 -8.43 2.47
CA PRO A 66 7.14 -9.78 3.02
C PRO A 66 5.72 -10.16 3.49
N MET A 67 4.74 -9.26 3.40
CA MET A 67 3.33 -9.48 3.71
C MET A 67 3.04 -9.87 5.17
N HIS A 68 3.87 -9.44 6.10
CA HIS A 68 3.57 -9.63 7.54
C HIS A 68 2.43 -8.72 8.01
N ASP A 69 2.23 -7.61 7.33
CA ASP A 69 1.17 -6.63 7.57
C ASP A 69 0.37 -6.34 6.29
N PHE A 70 0.02 -7.39 5.54
CA PHE A 70 -0.85 -7.31 4.36
C PHE A 70 -0.41 -6.28 3.30
N GLY A 71 0.91 -6.05 3.15
CA GLY A 71 1.50 -5.11 2.21
C GLY A 71 1.91 -3.77 2.84
N TYR A 72 1.48 -3.47 4.07
CA TYR A 72 1.86 -2.24 4.76
C TYR A 72 3.28 -2.28 5.33
N ASP A 73 3.95 -3.41 5.32
CA ASP A 73 5.37 -3.58 5.64
C ASP A 73 6.23 -3.54 4.38
N VAL A 74 6.35 -2.35 3.79
CA VAL A 74 6.99 -2.12 2.49
C VAL A 74 8.50 -2.31 2.59
N SER A 75 9.05 -3.17 1.71
CA SER A 75 10.50 -3.41 1.59
C SER A 75 11.17 -2.63 0.46
N ASP A 76 10.41 -2.21 -0.55
CA ASP A 76 10.87 -1.33 -1.63
C ASP A 76 9.71 -0.44 -2.10
N TYR A 77 9.91 0.88 -2.08
CA TYR A 77 8.89 1.85 -2.52
C TYR A 77 8.97 2.19 -4.01
N CYS A 78 9.93 1.61 -4.74
CA CYS A 78 10.23 2.00 -6.11
C CYS A 78 9.80 0.95 -7.14
N ASP A 79 9.16 -0.13 -6.71
CA ASP A 79 8.76 -1.22 -7.59
C ASP A 79 7.37 -1.77 -7.22
N ILE A 80 6.83 -2.62 -8.07
CA ILE A 80 5.60 -3.38 -7.86
C ILE A 80 5.97 -4.77 -7.35
N ASP A 81 5.24 -5.27 -6.36
CA ASP A 81 5.40 -6.66 -5.91
C ASP A 81 5.09 -7.62 -7.08
N PRO A 82 6.00 -8.55 -7.41
CA PRO A 82 5.80 -9.47 -8.55
C PRO A 82 4.51 -10.28 -8.49
N ARG A 83 3.91 -10.45 -7.33
CA ARG A 83 2.60 -11.11 -7.18
C ARG A 83 1.47 -10.30 -7.80
N PHE A 84 1.60 -8.99 -7.83
CA PHE A 84 0.57 -8.10 -8.37
C PHE A 84 0.82 -7.70 -9.83
N GLY A 85 2.04 -7.88 -10.34
CA GLY A 85 2.40 -7.52 -11.71
C GLY A 85 3.70 -6.74 -11.79
N THR A 86 3.78 -5.84 -12.76
CA THR A 86 4.98 -5.05 -13.09
C THR A 86 4.66 -3.56 -13.11
N LEU A 87 5.71 -2.72 -13.20
CA LEU A 87 5.54 -1.27 -13.44
C LEU A 87 4.80 -1.00 -14.77
N GLU A 88 5.01 -1.82 -15.79
CA GLU A 88 4.28 -1.71 -17.06
C GLU A 88 2.78 -2.01 -16.88
N ASP A 89 2.44 -3.00 -16.07
CA ASP A 89 1.04 -3.28 -15.72
C ASP A 89 0.42 -2.12 -14.95
N PHE A 90 1.18 -1.48 -14.08
CA PHE A 90 0.72 -0.30 -13.36
C PHE A 90 0.50 0.90 -14.29
N ASP A 91 1.41 1.18 -15.22
CA ASP A 91 1.25 2.23 -16.22
C ASP A 91 0.01 1.97 -17.10
N ARG A 92 -0.21 0.71 -17.47
CA ARG A 92 -1.41 0.29 -18.19
C ARG A 92 -2.67 0.50 -17.35
N LEU A 93 -2.67 0.14 -16.06
CA LEU A 93 -3.80 0.38 -15.17
C LEU A 93 -4.15 1.87 -15.10
N VAL A 94 -3.15 2.74 -14.92
CA VAL A 94 -3.36 4.20 -14.85
C VAL A 94 -3.96 4.72 -16.16
N SER A 95 -3.40 4.32 -17.30
CA SER A 95 -3.92 4.69 -18.62
C SER A 95 -5.37 4.26 -18.83
N GLU A 96 -5.68 3.01 -18.51
CA GLU A 96 -7.01 2.44 -18.69
C GLU A 96 -8.05 3.04 -17.73
N ALA A 97 -7.65 3.34 -16.49
CA ALA A 97 -8.48 4.04 -15.52
C ALA A 97 -8.80 5.47 -15.99
N HIS A 98 -7.79 6.22 -16.42
CA HIS A 98 -7.95 7.59 -16.91
C HIS A 98 -8.85 7.67 -18.14
N ARG A 99 -8.76 6.71 -19.08
CA ARG A 99 -9.68 6.64 -20.23
C ARG A 99 -11.14 6.52 -19.83
N ARG A 100 -11.41 5.96 -18.65
CA ARG A 100 -12.76 5.79 -18.10
C ARG A 100 -13.16 6.91 -17.13
N GLY A 101 -12.34 7.96 -17.01
CA GLY A 101 -12.57 9.06 -16.08
C GLY A 101 -12.32 8.69 -14.61
N ILE A 102 -11.66 7.56 -14.33
CA ILE A 102 -11.32 7.10 -12.99
C ILE A 102 -9.92 7.63 -12.62
N ARG A 103 -9.80 8.32 -11.48
CA ARG A 103 -8.52 8.69 -10.89
C ARG A 103 -7.94 7.52 -10.10
N VAL A 104 -6.62 7.41 -10.09
CA VAL A 104 -5.89 6.41 -9.28
C VAL A 104 -5.24 7.11 -8.09
N VAL A 105 -5.57 6.64 -6.90
CA VAL A 105 -4.98 7.07 -5.63
C VAL A 105 -4.15 5.91 -5.09
N MET A 106 -2.88 6.17 -4.81
CA MET A 106 -1.95 5.19 -4.24
C MET A 106 -1.90 5.32 -2.73
N ASP A 107 -1.84 4.19 -2.06
CA ASP A 107 -1.48 4.17 -0.64
C ASP A 107 0.00 4.52 -0.46
N LEU A 108 0.31 5.32 0.53
CA LEU A 108 1.68 5.75 0.80
C LEU A 108 2.03 5.58 2.28
N VAL A 109 2.73 4.50 2.58
CA VAL A 109 3.10 4.11 3.95
C VAL A 109 4.36 4.86 4.37
N LEU A 110 4.22 6.05 4.97
CA LEU A 110 5.34 6.90 5.38
C LEU A 110 5.76 6.74 6.85
N ASN A 111 4.94 6.06 7.66
CA ASN A 111 5.19 5.96 9.10
C ASN A 111 6.32 5.00 9.46
N HIS A 112 6.52 3.94 8.69
CA HIS A 112 7.48 2.87 8.95
C HIS A 112 7.88 2.18 7.64
N THR A 113 8.88 1.31 7.71
CA THR A 113 9.26 0.39 6.64
C THR A 113 9.17 -1.05 7.12
N SER A 114 9.25 -2.00 6.18
CA SER A 114 9.53 -3.39 6.52
C SER A 114 10.88 -3.54 7.23
N SER A 115 11.00 -4.57 8.06
CA SER A 115 12.31 -5.03 8.58
C SER A 115 13.24 -5.56 7.47
N GLN A 116 12.72 -5.79 6.28
CA GLN A 116 13.49 -6.20 5.09
C GLN A 116 13.87 -5.01 4.19
N HIS A 117 13.45 -3.79 4.52
CA HIS A 117 13.84 -2.61 3.76
C HIS A 117 15.35 -2.35 3.92
N PRO A 118 16.08 -2.02 2.84
CA PRO A 118 17.54 -1.75 2.89
C PRO A 118 17.94 -0.73 3.96
N TRP A 119 17.14 0.31 4.17
CA TRP A 119 17.41 1.31 5.20
C TRP A 119 17.39 0.72 6.63
N PHE A 120 16.41 -0.15 6.91
CA PHE A 120 16.36 -0.82 8.22
C PHE A 120 17.52 -1.80 8.39
N ILE A 121 17.85 -2.57 7.35
CA ILE A 121 18.99 -3.51 7.38
C ILE A 121 20.30 -2.76 7.65
N GLU A 122 20.54 -1.65 6.95
CA GLU A 122 21.71 -0.80 7.16
C GLU A 122 21.70 -0.20 8.58
N SER A 123 20.58 0.36 9.03
CA SER A 123 20.43 0.92 10.37
C SER A 123 20.75 -0.10 11.48
N ARG A 124 20.33 -1.35 11.29
CA ARG A 124 20.54 -2.46 12.23
C ARG A 124 21.97 -2.97 12.22
N SER A 125 22.74 -2.79 11.15
CA SER A 125 24.05 -3.40 10.95
C SER A 125 25.10 -2.96 11.98
N SER A 126 25.01 -1.72 12.48
CA SER A 126 25.96 -1.16 13.46
C SER A 126 25.34 -0.04 14.27
N ARG A 127 25.84 0.15 15.51
CA ARG A 127 25.50 1.32 16.34
C ARG A 127 26.02 2.64 15.75
N THR A 128 26.99 2.58 14.83
CA THR A 128 27.58 3.72 14.13
C THR A 128 27.13 3.84 12.69
N SER A 129 26.11 3.09 12.27
CA SER A 129 25.54 3.21 10.93
C SER A 129 25.04 4.62 10.67
N ALA A 130 25.25 5.13 9.45
CA ALA A 130 24.76 6.45 9.04
C ALA A 130 23.22 6.57 9.10
N LYS A 131 22.52 5.43 9.04
CA LYS A 131 21.04 5.38 9.17
C LYS A 131 20.58 4.96 10.57
N ARG A 132 21.51 4.89 11.56
CA ARG A 132 21.14 4.42 12.91
C ARG A 132 19.94 5.18 13.47
N ASP A 133 19.94 6.48 13.37
CA ASP A 133 18.92 7.34 13.95
C ASP A 133 17.64 7.49 13.07
N TRP A 134 17.58 6.73 11.97
CA TRP A 134 16.36 6.68 11.15
C TRP A 134 15.27 5.79 11.77
N TYR A 135 15.66 4.95 12.75
CA TYR A 135 14.76 4.04 13.46
C TYR A 135 14.99 4.14 14.97
N TYR A 136 13.99 3.71 15.72
CA TYR A 136 14.07 3.69 17.17
C TYR A 136 14.84 2.45 17.66
N TRP A 137 15.93 2.70 18.39
CA TRP A 137 16.77 1.67 19.00
C TRP A 137 16.88 1.93 20.48
N ALA A 138 16.80 0.86 21.29
CA ALA A 138 17.00 0.95 22.73
C ALA A 138 17.67 -0.32 23.25
N ASP A 139 18.52 -0.16 24.27
CA ASP A 139 19.08 -1.31 24.96
C ASP A 139 17.99 -2.01 25.79
N GLY A 140 17.90 -3.32 25.64
CA GLY A 140 16.99 -4.12 26.45
C GLY A 140 17.43 -4.19 27.91
N LYS A 141 16.53 -4.60 28.79
CA LYS A 141 16.83 -4.90 30.19
C LYS A 141 17.53 -6.25 30.30
N SER A 142 18.18 -6.52 31.47
CA SER A 142 18.79 -7.80 31.74
C SER A 142 17.87 -8.99 31.46
N GLY A 143 18.43 -10.11 30.96
CA GLY A 143 17.67 -11.31 30.60
C GLY A 143 16.86 -11.19 29.31
N ARG A 144 17.33 -10.40 28.35
CA ARG A 144 16.68 -10.18 27.02
C ARG A 144 15.26 -9.60 27.13
N ARG A 145 14.94 -8.90 28.20
CA ARG A 145 13.65 -8.24 28.36
C ARG A 145 13.61 -6.94 27.55
N PRO A 146 12.46 -6.56 26.98
CA PRO A 146 12.32 -5.31 26.26
C PRO A 146 12.61 -4.09 27.14
N PRO A 147 13.00 -2.94 26.57
CA PRO A 147 13.34 -1.73 27.32
C PRO A 147 12.15 -1.18 28.13
N ASN A 148 10.94 -1.35 27.63
CA ASN A 148 9.71 -0.95 28.29
C ASN A 148 8.56 -1.90 27.93
N ASN A 149 7.34 -1.58 28.34
CA ASN A 149 6.14 -2.38 28.15
C ASN A 149 5.26 -1.91 26.97
N TRP A 150 5.83 -1.24 25.99
CA TRP A 150 5.08 -0.86 24.78
C TRP A 150 4.56 -2.10 24.05
N ALA A 151 3.27 -2.05 23.71
CA ALA A 151 2.60 -3.10 22.97
C ALA A 151 2.57 -2.77 21.47
N ALA A 152 2.72 -3.80 20.64
CA ALA A 152 2.49 -3.69 19.21
C ALA A 152 0.99 -3.56 18.91
N ARG A 153 0.66 -2.98 17.73
CA ARG A 153 -0.74 -2.78 17.29
C ARG A 153 -1.53 -4.09 17.27
N PHE A 154 -0.89 -5.19 16.88
CA PHE A 154 -1.50 -6.52 16.78
C PHE A 154 -1.26 -7.40 18.02
N GLY A 155 -0.85 -6.82 19.14
CA GLY A 155 -0.53 -7.52 20.36
C GLY A 155 0.95 -7.90 20.51
N GLY A 156 1.35 -8.30 21.71
CA GLY A 156 2.74 -8.58 22.03
C GLY A 156 3.59 -7.33 22.25
N SER A 157 4.91 -7.52 22.32
CA SER A 157 5.87 -6.42 22.51
C SER A 157 6.02 -5.60 21.23
N ALA A 158 6.09 -4.27 21.37
CA ALA A 158 6.50 -3.38 20.27
C ALA A 158 8.00 -3.48 19.91
N TRP A 159 8.78 -4.16 20.75
CA TRP A 159 10.22 -4.31 20.58
C TRP A 159 10.59 -5.70 20.08
N THR A 160 11.41 -5.76 19.03
CA THR A 160 12.03 -6.99 18.52
C THR A 160 13.50 -7.01 18.92
N HIS A 161 14.02 -8.20 19.33
CA HIS A 161 15.41 -8.41 19.76
C HIS A 161 16.31 -8.74 18.56
#